data_389889e383d1f097416f072c68b4f705
#
_entry.id   389889e383d1f097416f072c68b4f705
#
_cell.length_a   1.000
_cell.length_b   1.000
_cell.length_c   1.000
_cell.angle_alpha   90.00
_cell.angle_beta   90.00
_cell.angle_gamma   90.00
#
_symmetry.space_group_name_H-M   'P 1'
#
loop_
_entity.id
_entity.type
_entity.pdbx_description
1 polymer ?
#
loop_
_entity_poly.entity_id
_entity_poly.type
_entity_poly.pdbx_seq_one_letter_code
_entity_poly.pdbx_strand_id
1 'polypeptide(L)'
;MLKWFPCEMHCHTLHSDGKFTVESLMQTAKEYGLSGIALTDHNTVSGWDEITEEREKKYVSVLKGIEWTTFFGHMLVTDCKEFVDWRDAVPDNIDEKIAEVKKRGGMVGIAHPYELGSPMCTGCFWDYHVKKWENVDYIEVWSKPFPPSK
;
A
#
# COMPACT_ATOMS: atom_id res chain seq x y z
N MET A 1 9.64 11.94 24.10
CA MET A 1 9.14 10.54 24.22
C MET A 1 8.50 10.19 22.90
N LEU A 2 8.89 9.10 22.23
CA LEU A 2 8.25 8.64 21.01
C LEU A 2 6.81 8.18 21.33
N LYS A 3 5.86 8.56 20.49
CA LYS A 3 4.46 8.17 20.63
C LYS A 3 4.12 7.23 19.47
N TRP A 4 3.58 6.08 19.79
CA TRP A 4 3.14 5.09 18.81
C TRP A 4 1.67 5.30 18.46
N PHE A 5 1.34 5.18 17.18
CA PHE A 5 -0.01 5.25 16.66
C PHE A 5 -0.31 3.97 15.89
N PRO A 6 -1.39 3.25 16.20
CA PRO A 6 -1.78 2.09 15.43
C PRO A 6 -2.33 2.55 14.08
N CYS A 7 -1.75 2.05 12.99
CA CYS A 7 -2.19 2.34 11.63
C CYS A 7 -2.21 1.05 10.81
N GLU A 8 -3.15 0.97 9.86
CA GLU A 8 -3.14 -0.07 8.84
C GLU A 8 -2.55 0.51 7.56
N MET A 9 -1.52 -0.14 7.03
CA MET A 9 -0.76 0.38 5.91
C MET A 9 -1.07 -0.29 4.57
N HIS A 10 -2.02 -1.26 4.55
CA HIS A 10 -2.38 -2.00 3.36
C HIS A 10 -3.88 -2.32 3.35
N CYS A 11 -4.68 -1.49 2.69
CA CYS A 11 -6.13 -1.62 2.67
C CYS A 11 -6.69 -1.52 1.26
N HIS A 12 -7.73 -2.32 0.99
CA HIS A 12 -8.45 -2.33 -0.27
C HIS A 12 -9.93 -1.99 -0.07
N THR A 13 -10.51 -1.39 -1.11
CA THR A 13 -11.93 -1.02 -1.16
C THR A 13 -12.62 -1.60 -2.39
N LEU A 14 -13.88 -1.23 -2.60
CA LEU A 14 -14.63 -1.57 -3.81
C LEU A 14 -14.04 -0.94 -5.09
N HIS A 15 -13.02 -0.08 -4.98
CA HIS A 15 -12.28 0.43 -6.13
C HIS A 15 -11.34 -0.60 -6.75
N SER A 16 -11.04 -1.68 -6.00
CA SER A 16 -10.31 -2.86 -6.50
C SER A 16 -11.02 -4.15 -6.09
N ASP A 17 -10.52 -4.89 -5.14
CA ASP A 17 -11.04 -6.19 -4.73
C ASP A 17 -11.49 -6.26 -3.26
N GLY A 18 -11.41 -5.14 -2.54
CA GLY A 18 -11.90 -5.02 -1.18
C GLY A 18 -13.43 -5.06 -1.09
N LYS A 19 -13.95 -5.17 0.13
CA LYS A 19 -15.40 -5.26 0.40
C LYS A 19 -15.99 -4.00 1.00
N PHE A 20 -15.16 -3.02 1.34
CA PHE A 20 -15.57 -1.78 1.96
C PHE A 20 -15.67 -0.65 0.92
N THR A 21 -16.63 0.26 1.11
CA THR A 21 -16.49 1.61 0.54
C THR A 21 -15.39 2.36 1.28
N VAL A 22 -14.84 3.43 0.72
CA VAL A 22 -13.85 4.26 1.41
C VAL A 22 -14.38 4.73 2.76
N GLU A 23 -15.61 5.22 2.83
CA GLU A 23 -16.21 5.70 4.08
C GLU A 23 -16.38 4.57 5.10
N SER A 24 -16.88 3.40 4.71
CA SER A 24 -17.07 2.28 5.64
C SER A 24 -15.74 1.70 6.14
N LEU A 25 -14.68 1.73 5.32
CA LEU A 25 -13.34 1.38 5.74
C LEU A 25 -12.81 2.32 6.81
N MET A 26 -12.92 3.64 6.59
CA MET A 26 -12.52 4.67 7.57
C MET A 26 -13.29 4.55 8.89
N GLN A 27 -14.60 4.29 8.81
CA GLN A 27 -15.44 4.06 10.00
C GLN A 27 -14.96 2.82 10.76
N THR A 28 -14.76 1.71 10.07
CA THR A 28 -14.28 0.45 10.68
C THR A 28 -12.92 0.65 11.34
N ALA A 29 -12.00 1.35 10.67
CA ALA A 29 -10.69 1.67 11.22
C ALA A 29 -10.80 2.43 12.55
N LYS A 30 -11.70 3.41 12.63
CA LYS A 30 -11.98 4.14 13.88
C LYS A 30 -12.54 3.23 14.96
N GLU A 31 -13.46 2.35 14.63
CA GLU A 31 -14.09 1.41 15.58
C GLU A 31 -13.05 0.43 16.16
N TYR A 32 -12.04 0.04 15.37
CA TYR A 32 -10.90 -0.76 15.83
C TYR A 32 -9.81 0.05 16.54
N GLY A 33 -9.99 1.36 16.70
CA GLY A 33 -9.05 2.23 17.43
C GLY A 33 -7.80 2.58 16.65
N LEU A 34 -7.81 2.43 15.32
CA LEU A 34 -6.71 2.89 14.47
C LEU A 34 -6.65 4.42 14.42
N SER A 35 -5.45 4.95 14.32
CA SER A 35 -5.20 6.38 14.17
C SER A 35 -5.21 6.83 12.71
N GLY A 36 -4.94 5.91 11.80
CA GLY A 36 -4.92 6.16 10.36
C GLY A 36 -4.87 4.88 9.54
N ILE A 37 -5.11 5.02 8.26
CA ILE A 37 -4.99 3.95 7.26
C ILE A 37 -4.24 4.45 6.03
N ALA A 38 -3.65 3.56 5.26
CA ALA A 38 -3.24 3.82 3.87
C ALA A 38 -4.25 3.17 2.94
N LEU A 39 -4.87 3.95 2.06
CA LEU A 39 -5.76 3.43 1.01
C LEU A 39 -4.91 3.00 -0.18
N THR A 40 -4.80 1.71 -0.41
CA THR A 40 -3.84 1.09 -1.34
C THR A 40 -4.51 0.13 -2.32
N ASP A 41 -5.61 0.55 -2.95
CA ASP A 41 -6.29 -0.25 -3.95
C ASP A 41 -5.37 -0.68 -5.09
N HIS A 42 -5.57 -1.89 -5.61
CA HIS A 42 -4.76 -2.47 -6.69
C HIS A 42 -4.81 -1.61 -7.95
N ASN A 43 -3.65 -1.10 -8.34
CA ASN A 43 -3.42 -0.42 -9.62
C ASN A 43 -4.39 0.73 -9.95
N THR A 44 -5.05 1.31 -8.94
CA THR A 44 -5.99 2.43 -9.11
C THR A 44 -5.85 3.46 -8.00
N VAL A 45 -6.15 4.69 -8.35
CA VAL A 45 -6.25 5.83 -7.43
C VAL A 45 -7.68 6.37 -7.35
N SER A 46 -8.66 5.67 -7.93
CA SER A 46 -10.03 6.17 -8.06
C SER A 46 -10.74 6.41 -6.72
N GLY A 47 -10.29 5.75 -5.64
CA GLY A 47 -10.80 6.00 -4.28
C GLY A 47 -10.31 7.31 -3.63
N TRP A 48 -9.29 7.97 -4.19
CA TRP A 48 -8.69 9.15 -3.58
C TRP A 48 -9.64 10.35 -3.50
N ASP A 49 -10.55 10.48 -4.46
CA ASP A 49 -11.52 11.58 -4.51
C ASP A 49 -12.57 11.48 -3.38
N GLU A 50 -12.70 10.30 -2.80
CA GLU A 50 -13.58 10.07 -1.66
C GLU A 50 -12.92 10.42 -0.30
N ILE A 51 -11.61 10.64 -0.26
CA ILE A 51 -10.87 11.07 0.93
C ILE A 51 -11.04 12.58 1.09
N THR A 52 -11.95 12.99 1.93
CA THR A 52 -12.22 14.41 2.20
C THR A 52 -11.81 14.79 3.61
N GLU A 53 -11.44 16.05 3.82
CA GLU A 53 -11.10 16.58 5.15
C GLU A 53 -12.23 16.36 6.17
N GLU A 54 -13.48 16.41 5.72
CA GLU A 54 -14.65 16.14 6.57
C GLU A 54 -14.66 14.70 7.06
N ARG A 55 -14.43 13.72 6.14
CA ARG A 55 -14.36 12.30 6.49
C ARG A 55 -13.17 12.01 7.41
N GLU A 56 -12.01 12.58 7.13
CA GLU A 56 -10.84 12.39 7.98
C GLU A 56 -11.06 12.94 9.41
N LYS A 57 -11.66 14.12 9.56
CA LYS A 57 -12.05 14.66 10.86
C LYS A 57 -13.09 13.80 11.60
N LYS A 58 -13.99 13.17 10.85
CA LYS A 58 -15.06 12.32 11.40
C LYS A 58 -14.54 10.94 11.82
N TYR A 59 -13.61 10.36 11.08
CA TYR A 59 -13.17 8.98 11.23
C TYR A 59 -11.69 8.87 11.62
N VAL A 60 -10.80 8.70 10.65
CA VAL A 60 -9.35 8.54 10.80
C VAL A 60 -8.62 9.24 9.66
N SER A 61 -7.34 9.56 9.85
CA SER A 61 -6.48 10.08 8.77
C SER A 61 -6.22 9.01 7.72
N VAL A 62 -6.11 9.43 6.44
CA VAL A 62 -5.88 8.52 5.32
C VAL A 62 -4.66 8.97 4.52
N LEU A 63 -3.67 8.09 4.40
CA LEU A 63 -2.61 8.24 3.42
C LEU A 63 -3.14 7.77 2.05
N LYS A 64 -3.07 8.65 1.06
CA LYS A 64 -3.36 8.31 -0.34
C LYS A 64 -2.27 7.41 -0.87
N GLY A 65 -2.62 6.20 -1.26
CA GLY A 65 -1.68 5.20 -1.73
C GLY A 65 -2.24 4.39 -2.89
N ILE A 66 -1.42 3.51 -3.39
CA ILE A 66 -1.74 2.55 -4.44
C ILE A 66 -0.88 1.30 -4.21
N GLU A 67 -1.43 0.13 -4.40
CA GLU A 67 -0.63 -1.08 -4.52
C GLU A 67 -0.32 -1.35 -5.99
N TRP A 68 0.95 -1.21 -6.36
CA TRP A 68 1.43 -1.64 -7.67
C TRP A 68 1.43 -3.15 -7.74
N THR A 69 0.46 -3.70 -8.42
CA THR A 69 0.28 -5.14 -8.58
C THR A 69 0.81 -5.53 -9.93
N THR A 70 1.95 -6.21 -9.93
CA THR A 70 2.68 -6.62 -11.14
C THR A 70 2.94 -8.12 -11.15
N PHE A 71 3.49 -8.65 -12.24
CA PHE A 71 3.94 -10.04 -12.32
C PHE A 71 5.17 -10.35 -11.45
N PHE A 72 5.93 -9.33 -11.07
CA PHE A 72 7.24 -9.47 -10.41
C PHE A 72 7.18 -9.19 -8.92
N GLY A 73 6.04 -8.80 -8.40
CA GLY A 73 5.85 -8.46 -7.00
C GLY A 73 4.83 -7.33 -6.84
N HIS A 74 4.44 -7.11 -5.58
CA HIS A 74 3.55 -6.02 -5.22
C HIS A 74 4.29 -4.99 -4.39
N MET A 75 4.02 -3.71 -4.65
CA MET A 75 4.68 -2.60 -3.96
C MET A 75 3.66 -1.56 -3.55
N LEU A 76 3.70 -1.19 -2.28
CA LEU A 76 2.87 -0.13 -1.71
C LEU A 76 3.57 1.21 -1.93
N VAL A 77 2.89 2.12 -2.63
CA VAL A 77 3.32 3.50 -2.80
C VAL A 77 2.32 4.38 -2.09
N THR A 78 2.76 5.10 -1.07
CA THR A 78 1.89 5.93 -0.23
C THR A 78 2.41 7.35 -0.11
N ASP A 79 1.51 8.29 0.15
CA ASP A 79 1.79 9.72 0.34
C ASP A 79 2.55 10.38 -0.82
N CYS A 80 2.43 9.84 -2.04
CA CYS A 80 3.03 10.41 -3.23
C CYS A 80 2.20 11.60 -3.73
N LYS A 81 2.83 12.75 -3.92
CA LYS A 81 2.14 13.98 -4.35
C LYS A 81 1.60 13.89 -5.77
N GLU A 82 2.24 13.09 -6.60
CA GLU A 82 1.90 12.90 -7.99
C GLU A 82 1.93 11.41 -8.34
N PHE A 83 1.05 11.02 -9.24
CA PHE A 83 1.03 9.65 -9.76
C PHE A 83 2.36 9.28 -10.41
N VAL A 84 2.87 8.09 -10.08
CA VAL A 84 4.02 7.47 -10.74
C VAL A 84 3.54 6.26 -11.53
N ASP A 85 3.85 6.23 -12.82
CA ASP A 85 3.47 5.12 -13.68
C ASP A 85 4.31 3.87 -13.37
N TRP A 86 3.64 2.80 -13.00
CA TRP A 86 4.21 1.51 -12.62
C TRP A 86 4.17 0.47 -13.74
N ARG A 87 3.44 0.73 -14.82
CA ARG A 87 3.12 -0.27 -15.86
C ARG A 87 4.32 -0.81 -16.62
N ASP A 88 5.41 -0.08 -16.64
CA ASP A 88 6.68 -0.47 -17.23
C ASP A 88 7.72 -0.94 -16.18
N ALA A 89 7.29 -1.17 -14.93
CA ALA A 89 8.16 -1.71 -13.90
C ALA A 89 8.53 -3.17 -14.20
N VAL A 90 9.82 -3.43 -14.26
CA VAL A 90 10.42 -4.76 -14.47
C VAL A 90 11.54 -5.00 -13.45
N PRO A 91 12.00 -6.26 -13.25
CA PRO A 91 12.99 -6.58 -12.22
C PRO A 91 14.24 -5.69 -12.24
N ASP A 92 14.70 -5.29 -13.41
CA ASP A 92 15.97 -4.58 -13.56
C ASP A 92 15.84 -3.04 -13.46
N ASN A 93 14.64 -2.47 -13.60
CA ASN A 93 14.42 -1.01 -13.51
C ASN A 93 13.72 -0.57 -12.22
N ILE A 94 13.46 -1.47 -11.29
CA ILE A 94 12.69 -1.16 -10.08
C ILE A 94 13.32 -0.05 -9.23
N ASP A 95 14.65 0.01 -9.15
CA ASP A 95 15.36 1.07 -8.42
C ASP A 95 15.07 2.48 -9.01
N GLU A 96 14.88 2.57 -10.32
CA GLU A 96 14.54 3.83 -10.99
C GLU A 96 13.10 4.24 -10.65
N LYS A 97 12.18 3.28 -10.64
CA LYS A 97 10.78 3.49 -10.24
C LYS A 97 10.65 3.90 -8.78
N ILE A 98 11.37 3.23 -7.89
CA ILE A 98 11.45 3.61 -6.48
C ILE A 98 12.00 5.04 -6.33
N ALA A 99 13.09 5.36 -7.02
CA ALA A 99 13.68 6.70 -6.98
C ALA A 99 12.71 7.77 -7.49
N GLU A 100 11.88 7.47 -8.48
CA GLU A 100 10.84 8.39 -8.97
C GLU A 100 9.78 8.65 -7.90
N VAL A 101 9.31 7.63 -7.19
CA VAL A 101 8.39 7.77 -6.04
C VAL A 101 9.02 8.65 -4.95
N LYS A 102 10.27 8.35 -4.57
CA LYS A 102 10.99 9.12 -3.53
C LYS A 102 11.16 10.59 -3.93
N LYS A 103 11.48 10.88 -5.19
CA LYS A 103 11.60 12.25 -5.72
C LYS A 103 10.30 13.04 -5.59
N ARG A 104 9.14 12.37 -5.63
CA ARG A 104 7.81 12.96 -5.45
C ARG A 104 7.33 12.96 -4.00
N GLY A 105 8.20 12.60 -3.07
CA GLY A 105 7.95 12.62 -1.63
C GLY A 105 7.19 11.40 -1.11
N GLY A 106 6.96 10.40 -1.94
CA GLY A 106 6.25 9.18 -1.54
C GLY A 106 7.10 8.23 -0.68
N MET A 107 6.42 7.33 -0.01
CA MET A 107 6.98 6.18 0.70
C MET A 107 6.77 4.90 -0.11
N VAL A 108 7.72 3.99 0.02
CA VAL A 108 7.73 2.70 -0.69
C VAL A 108 7.77 1.56 0.32
N GLY A 109 6.78 0.67 0.24
CA GLY A 109 6.72 -0.57 0.99
C GLY A 109 6.72 -1.78 0.06
N ILE A 110 7.42 -2.84 0.43
CA ILE A 110 7.32 -4.14 -0.24
C ILE A 110 6.14 -4.89 0.38
N ALA A 111 5.13 -5.20 -0.42
CA ALA A 111 3.96 -5.91 0.03
C ALA A 111 4.23 -7.43 0.09
N HIS A 112 3.90 -8.06 1.20
CA HIS A 112 3.89 -9.52 1.43
C HIS A 112 4.85 -10.37 0.57
N PRO A 113 6.18 -10.09 0.55
CA PRO A 113 7.13 -10.65 -0.43
C PRO A 113 7.30 -12.18 -0.36
N TYR A 114 6.80 -12.80 0.70
CA TYR A 114 6.88 -14.26 0.92
C TYR A 114 5.52 -14.94 0.80
N GLU A 115 4.53 -14.26 0.23
CA GLU A 115 3.24 -14.88 0.02
C GLU A 115 3.32 -15.97 -1.06
N LEU A 116 2.67 -17.11 -0.79
CA LEU A 116 2.59 -18.18 -1.77
C LEU A 116 1.68 -17.75 -2.92
N GLY A 117 2.21 -17.74 -4.12
CA GLY A 117 1.45 -17.47 -5.32
C GLY A 117 0.30 -18.46 -5.47
N SER A 118 -0.83 -17.97 -5.93
CA SER A 118 -1.99 -18.78 -6.28
C SER A 118 -2.46 -18.40 -7.69
N PRO A 119 -3.27 -19.21 -8.35
CA PRO A 119 -3.84 -18.83 -9.66
C PRO A 119 -4.67 -17.55 -9.63
N MET A 120 -5.08 -17.09 -8.44
CA MET A 120 -5.86 -15.87 -8.23
C MET A 120 -5.00 -14.66 -7.82
N CYS A 121 -3.73 -14.87 -7.51
CA CYS A 121 -2.82 -13.82 -7.08
C CYS A 121 -1.59 -13.79 -7.98
N THR A 122 -1.61 -12.91 -8.97
CA THR A 122 -0.49 -12.71 -9.88
C THR A 122 0.59 -11.90 -9.17
N GLY A 123 1.84 -12.41 -9.17
CA GLY A 123 2.99 -11.69 -8.62
C GLY A 123 2.99 -11.55 -7.10
N CYS A 124 2.29 -12.43 -6.36
CA CYS A 124 2.27 -12.41 -4.90
C CYS A 124 3.62 -12.73 -4.23
N PHE A 125 4.60 -13.19 -4.97
CA PHE A 125 5.98 -13.35 -4.55
C PHE A 125 6.82 -12.18 -5.10
N TRP A 126 7.97 -11.94 -4.50
CA TRP A 126 8.86 -10.85 -4.91
C TRP A 126 9.97 -11.34 -5.83
N ASP A 127 10.02 -10.81 -7.04
CA ASP A 127 11.00 -11.15 -8.09
C ASP A 127 11.74 -9.91 -8.63
N TYR A 128 11.57 -8.76 -7.99
CA TYR A 128 12.29 -7.54 -8.34
C TYR A 128 13.72 -7.55 -7.76
N HIS A 129 14.68 -7.02 -8.54
CA HIS A 129 16.09 -6.95 -8.19
C HIS A 129 16.45 -5.60 -7.54
N VAL A 130 15.92 -5.33 -6.35
CA VAL A 130 16.25 -4.11 -5.60
C VAL A 130 17.72 -4.12 -5.22
N LYS A 131 18.46 -3.06 -5.61
CA LYS A 131 19.86 -2.84 -5.28
C LYS A 131 20.02 -1.69 -4.28
N LYS A 132 19.10 -0.71 -4.29
CA LYS A 132 19.13 0.50 -3.46
C LYS A 132 18.10 0.40 -2.33
N TRP A 133 18.35 -0.52 -1.40
CA TRP A 133 17.46 -0.80 -0.27
C TRP A 133 17.23 0.39 0.66
N GLU A 134 18.14 1.36 0.66
CA GLU A 134 17.97 2.61 1.41
C GLU A 134 16.78 3.46 0.96
N ASN A 135 16.23 3.20 -0.21
CA ASN A 135 15.03 3.87 -0.74
C ASN A 135 13.73 3.11 -0.43
N VAL A 136 13.79 1.93 0.16
CA VAL A 136 12.63 1.16 0.63
C VAL A 136 12.37 1.55 2.08
N ASP A 137 11.18 2.07 2.37
CA ASP A 137 10.84 2.58 3.70
C ASP A 137 10.44 1.47 4.67
N TYR A 138 9.77 0.42 4.17
CA TYR A 138 9.34 -0.72 4.99
C TYR A 138 9.11 -1.98 4.14
N ILE A 139 8.99 -3.11 4.83
CA ILE A 139 8.61 -4.41 4.25
C ILE A 139 7.46 -4.96 5.07
N GLU A 140 6.38 -5.34 4.41
CA GLU A 140 5.27 -6.00 5.05
C GLU A 140 5.64 -7.45 5.39
N VAL A 141 5.65 -7.74 6.67
CA VAL A 141 6.02 -9.08 7.17
C VAL A 141 4.80 -9.91 7.59
N TRP A 142 3.63 -9.27 7.64
CA TRP A 142 2.38 -9.88 8.04
C TRP A 142 1.18 -9.17 7.39
N SER A 143 0.48 -9.86 6.50
CA SER A 143 -0.69 -9.37 5.77
C SER A 143 -1.97 -10.18 6.00
N LYS A 144 -1.92 -11.24 6.82
CA LYS A 144 -3.05 -12.16 7.03
C LYS A 144 -3.42 -12.26 8.51
N PRO A 145 -4.67 -12.71 8.83
CA PRO A 145 -5.12 -12.86 10.23
C PRO A 145 -4.32 -13.88 11.04
N PHE A 146 -3.51 -14.71 10.39
CA PHE A 146 -2.66 -15.70 11.05
C PHE A 146 -1.19 -15.41 10.80
N PRO A 147 -0.29 -15.57 11.82
CA PRO A 147 1.13 -15.39 11.60
C PRO A 147 1.65 -16.35 10.52
N PRO A 148 2.69 -15.96 9.77
CA PRO A 148 3.33 -16.86 8.83
C PRO A 148 3.75 -18.14 9.55
N SER A 149 3.43 -19.29 8.95
CA SER A 149 3.90 -20.58 9.46
C SER A 149 5.43 -20.60 9.48
N LYS A 150 6.00 -20.99 10.62
CA LYS A 150 7.45 -21.18 10.76
C LYS A 150 7.95 -22.27 9.82
#